data_0ffe8bcaeb893f5380b44a57be16a3b1
#
_entry.id   0ffe8bcaeb893f5380b44a57be16a3b1
#
_cell.length_a   1.000
_cell.length_b   1.000
_cell.length_c   1.000
_cell.angle_alpha   90.00
_cell.angle_beta   90.00
_cell.angle_gamma   90.00
#
_symmetry.space_group_name_H-M   'P 1'
#
loop_
_entity.id
_entity.type
_entity.pdbx_description
1 polymer ?
#
loop_
_entity_poly.entity_id
_entity_poly.type
_entity_poly.pdbx_seq_one_letter_code
_entity_poly.pdbx_strand_id
1 'polypeptide(L)'
;MIFKMYRICFILFSVSVAFGQQDLRMYDIVNAVSATRIINDVETLANFGTRHTLSDTVSQTRGIGAARRWIKKSFEKISADCGNCLEVFEQKNYFDADGSRLTRGVWINNIVAIQRGTEHPNRYVIMSGDIDSRVSDPNNFTSDSPGANDNATGMAAAIEAARLLSKYSFENSIIYVGLSGEEQGLYGGKGLAQYALDNKWEIIGILNNDMIGNTDGIDGVIDNRSFRIFSEPTPPTETERERKQRRFYGGEVDGISRQLARYVYTTTKTYMPEMNPMLIYRLDRF
;
A
#
# COMPACT_ATOMS: atom_id res chain seq x y z
N MET A 1 -7.39 17.59 -80.40
CA MET A 1 -7.45 18.40 -79.18
C MET A 1 -7.92 17.47 -78.05
N ILE A 2 -6.98 16.90 -77.25
CA ILE A 2 -7.26 15.86 -76.28
C ILE A 2 -7.24 16.53 -74.93
N PHE A 3 -8.40 16.60 -74.26
CA PHE A 3 -8.51 17.07 -72.86
C PHE A 3 -8.08 15.97 -71.92
N LYS A 4 -6.97 16.15 -71.18
CA LYS A 4 -6.57 15.31 -70.05
C LYS A 4 -7.36 15.75 -68.80
N MET A 5 -8.23 14.90 -68.35
CA MET A 5 -8.97 15.06 -67.10
C MET A 5 -8.07 14.56 -65.92
N TYR A 6 -7.56 15.48 -65.14
CA TYR A 6 -6.88 15.14 -63.88
C TYR A 6 -7.93 14.80 -62.82
N ARG A 7 -7.95 13.54 -62.38
CA ARG A 7 -8.70 13.13 -61.18
C ARG A 7 -7.85 13.51 -59.95
N ILE A 8 -8.29 14.49 -59.21
CA ILE A 8 -7.75 14.84 -57.89
C ILE A 8 -8.39 13.89 -56.89
N CYS A 9 -7.62 12.90 -56.37
CA CYS A 9 -8.02 12.09 -55.21
C CYS A 9 -7.82 12.92 -53.95
N PHE A 10 -8.91 13.37 -53.32
CA PHE A 10 -8.89 13.91 -51.98
C PHE A 10 -8.76 12.72 -51.02
N ILE A 11 -7.56 12.54 -50.42
CA ILE A 11 -7.37 11.64 -49.28
C ILE A 11 -7.81 12.41 -48.03
N LEU A 12 -8.99 12.08 -47.53
CA LEU A 12 -9.45 12.51 -46.21
C LEU A 12 -8.63 11.79 -45.17
N PHE A 13 -7.65 12.46 -44.58
CA PHE A 13 -6.99 12.02 -43.37
C PHE A 13 -7.97 12.23 -42.18
N SER A 14 -8.68 11.20 -41.78
CA SER A 14 -9.39 11.19 -40.48
C SER A 14 -8.35 11.08 -39.40
N VAL A 15 -8.02 12.17 -38.72
CA VAL A 15 -7.26 12.17 -37.50
C VAL A 15 -8.19 11.61 -36.40
N SER A 16 -8.12 10.32 -36.13
CA SER A 16 -8.72 9.73 -34.94
C SER A 16 -7.94 10.23 -33.74
N VAL A 17 -8.45 11.25 -33.07
CA VAL A 17 -7.95 11.61 -31.74
C VAL A 17 -8.37 10.48 -30.81
N ALA A 18 -7.47 9.56 -30.54
CA ALA A 18 -7.65 8.57 -29.49
C ALA A 18 -7.56 9.32 -28.14
N PHE A 19 -8.69 9.80 -27.64
CA PHE A 19 -8.80 10.12 -26.24
C PHE A 19 -8.60 8.79 -25.50
N GLY A 20 -7.58 8.70 -24.64
CA GLY A 20 -7.42 7.55 -23.76
C GLY A 20 -8.75 7.36 -23.04
N GLN A 21 -9.40 6.23 -23.31
CA GLN A 21 -10.73 5.94 -22.76
C GLN A 21 -10.57 5.77 -21.25
N GLN A 22 -11.11 6.72 -20.48
CA GLN A 22 -11.12 6.62 -19.03
C GLN A 22 -12.02 5.44 -18.63
N ASP A 23 -11.53 4.59 -17.74
CA ASP A 23 -12.34 3.50 -17.20
C ASP A 23 -13.33 4.04 -16.16
N LEU A 24 -14.61 4.02 -16.51
CA LEU A 24 -15.68 4.55 -15.66
C LEU A 24 -15.76 3.81 -14.31
N ARG A 25 -15.34 2.54 -14.25
CA ARG A 25 -15.29 1.77 -13.00
C ARG A 25 -14.36 2.41 -11.94
N MET A 26 -13.32 3.12 -12.39
CA MET A 26 -12.43 3.84 -11.48
C MET A 26 -13.15 4.96 -10.73
N TYR A 27 -14.05 5.68 -11.40
CA TYR A 27 -14.87 6.71 -10.75
C TYR A 27 -15.84 6.08 -9.74
N ASP A 28 -16.43 4.93 -10.07
CA ASP A 28 -17.31 4.20 -9.15
C ASP A 28 -16.56 3.78 -7.88
N ILE A 29 -15.33 3.26 -8.04
CA ILE A 29 -14.47 2.87 -6.92
C ILE A 29 -14.10 4.08 -6.06
N VAL A 30 -13.63 5.17 -6.67
CA VAL A 30 -13.24 6.40 -5.96
C VAL A 30 -14.42 6.99 -5.20
N ASN A 31 -15.59 7.09 -5.84
CA ASN A 31 -16.79 7.65 -5.22
C ASN A 31 -17.38 6.75 -4.12
N ALA A 32 -17.07 5.46 -4.10
CA ALA A 32 -17.53 4.52 -3.08
C ALA A 32 -16.70 4.54 -1.79
N VAL A 33 -15.56 5.24 -1.77
CA VAL A 33 -14.73 5.43 -0.57
C VAL A 33 -15.52 6.17 0.50
N SER A 34 -15.51 5.65 1.73
CA SER A 34 -16.26 6.24 2.84
C SER A 34 -15.34 6.75 3.94
N ALA A 35 -15.27 8.07 4.05
CA ALA A 35 -14.58 8.73 5.15
C ALA A 35 -15.09 8.25 6.53
N THR A 36 -16.40 8.04 6.67
CA THR A 36 -16.98 7.54 7.92
C THR A 36 -16.46 6.15 8.30
N ARG A 37 -16.36 5.22 7.34
CA ARG A 37 -15.80 3.88 7.62
C ARG A 37 -14.34 3.97 8.02
N ILE A 38 -13.56 4.78 7.30
CA ILE A 38 -12.14 4.99 7.59
C ILE A 38 -11.96 5.58 8.99
N ILE A 39 -12.73 6.61 9.35
CA ILE A 39 -12.67 7.22 10.69
C ILE A 39 -12.99 6.18 11.77
N ASN A 40 -14.06 5.40 11.60
CA ASN A 40 -14.44 4.37 12.56
C ASN A 40 -13.36 3.29 12.73
N ASP A 41 -12.70 2.90 11.64
CA ASP A 41 -11.60 1.93 11.67
C ASP A 41 -10.37 2.51 12.40
N VAL A 42 -10.02 3.77 12.14
CA VAL A 42 -8.92 4.48 12.82
C VAL A 42 -9.23 4.61 14.32
N GLU A 43 -10.43 5.05 14.69
CA GLU A 43 -10.85 5.16 16.09
C GLU A 43 -10.81 3.80 16.80
N THR A 44 -11.25 2.73 16.14
CA THR A 44 -11.21 1.39 16.71
C THR A 44 -9.76 0.95 16.97
N LEU A 45 -8.87 1.16 16.01
CA LEU A 45 -7.45 0.83 16.15
C LEU A 45 -6.78 1.66 17.26
N ALA A 46 -7.05 2.96 17.32
CA ALA A 46 -6.53 3.84 18.35
C ALA A 46 -7.01 3.45 19.76
N ASN A 47 -8.25 3.00 19.89
CA ASN A 47 -8.86 2.60 21.16
C ASN A 47 -8.30 1.32 21.76
N PHE A 48 -7.45 0.56 21.05
CA PHE A 48 -6.67 -0.52 21.68
C PHE A 48 -5.57 0.00 22.61
N GLY A 49 -5.45 1.30 22.81
CA GLY A 49 -4.58 1.98 23.76
C GLY A 49 -3.12 1.97 23.32
N THR A 50 -2.52 0.81 23.19
CA THR A 50 -1.22 0.61 22.51
C THR A 50 -1.31 -0.55 21.53
N ARG A 51 -0.60 -0.46 20.43
CA ARG A 51 -0.40 -1.57 19.50
C ARG A 51 1.09 -1.91 19.35
N HIS A 52 1.90 -1.50 20.34
CA HIS A 52 3.32 -1.81 20.32
C HIS A 52 3.57 -3.30 20.11
N THR A 53 4.55 -3.66 19.29
CA THR A 53 4.87 -5.04 18.91
C THR A 53 5.03 -5.99 20.12
N LEU A 54 5.63 -5.49 21.22
CA LEU A 54 5.82 -6.26 22.46
C LEU A 54 4.69 -6.12 23.48
N SER A 55 3.58 -5.44 23.12
CA SER A 55 2.43 -5.26 24.01
C SER A 55 1.61 -6.55 24.17
N ASP A 56 0.52 -6.47 24.92
CA ASP A 56 -0.34 -7.60 25.25
C ASP A 56 -0.89 -8.29 23.97
N THR A 57 -0.76 -9.60 23.91
CA THR A 57 -1.26 -10.44 22.83
C THR A 57 -2.53 -11.22 23.20
N VAL A 58 -2.94 -11.23 24.47
CA VAL A 58 -4.05 -12.03 25.00
C VAL A 58 -5.32 -11.21 25.19
N SER A 59 -5.19 -9.99 25.71
CA SER A 59 -6.32 -9.08 25.94
C SER A 59 -7.19 -8.91 24.70
N GLN A 60 -8.50 -8.88 24.90
CA GLN A 60 -9.47 -8.69 23.80
C GLN A 60 -9.67 -7.21 23.44
N THR A 61 -9.26 -6.31 24.33
CA THR A 61 -9.59 -4.87 24.21
C THR A 61 -8.35 -3.96 24.18
N ARG A 62 -7.13 -4.53 24.40
CA ARG A 62 -5.90 -3.76 24.46
C ARG A 62 -4.74 -4.52 23.80
N GLY A 63 -3.80 -3.79 23.26
CA GLY A 63 -2.53 -4.31 22.75
C GLY A 63 -2.60 -4.83 21.31
N ILE A 64 -1.42 -5.23 20.83
CA ILE A 64 -1.22 -5.69 19.44
C ILE A 64 -2.08 -6.94 19.12
N GLY A 65 -2.33 -7.81 20.12
CA GLY A 65 -3.16 -9.00 19.91
C GLY A 65 -4.61 -8.65 19.64
N ALA A 66 -5.18 -7.67 20.35
CA ALA A 66 -6.54 -7.19 20.11
C ALA A 66 -6.67 -6.57 18.70
N ALA A 67 -5.71 -5.75 18.31
CA ALA A 67 -5.69 -5.13 16.98
C ALA A 67 -5.61 -6.18 15.86
N ARG A 68 -4.70 -7.15 15.96
CA ARG A 68 -4.57 -8.24 14.97
C ARG A 68 -5.86 -9.04 14.82
N ARG A 69 -6.51 -9.40 15.92
CA ARG A 69 -7.79 -10.13 15.87
C ARG A 69 -8.90 -9.32 15.25
N TRP A 70 -8.97 -8.02 15.54
CA TRP A 70 -9.96 -7.14 14.95
C TRP A 70 -9.76 -6.97 13.44
N ILE A 71 -8.51 -6.75 12.97
CA ILE A 71 -8.20 -6.65 11.54
C ILE A 71 -8.55 -7.95 10.83
N LYS A 72 -8.17 -9.11 11.41
CA LYS A 72 -8.51 -10.42 10.85
C LYS A 72 -10.01 -10.58 10.67
N LYS A 73 -10.81 -10.28 11.73
CA LYS A 73 -12.27 -10.31 11.67
C LYS A 73 -12.84 -9.34 10.63
N SER A 74 -12.23 -8.18 10.45
CA SER A 74 -12.63 -7.21 9.41
C SER A 74 -12.47 -7.78 8.02
N PHE A 75 -11.33 -8.41 7.72
CA PHE A 75 -11.11 -9.09 6.44
C PHE A 75 -12.02 -10.32 6.27
N GLU A 76 -12.22 -11.11 7.31
CA GLU A 76 -13.14 -12.26 7.29
C GLU A 76 -14.58 -11.82 6.99
N LYS A 77 -15.02 -10.70 7.59
CA LYS A 77 -16.33 -10.11 7.30
C LYS A 77 -16.43 -9.65 5.84
N ILE A 78 -15.43 -8.95 5.34
CA ILE A 78 -15.38 -8.53 3.93
C ILE A 78 -15.44 -9.75 3.03
N SER A 79 -14.69 -10.81 3.34
CA SER A 79 -14.71 -12.07 2.59
C SER A 79 -16.11 -12.68 2.56
N ALA A 80 -16.80 -12.74 3.70
CA ALA A 80 -18.17 -13.24 3.77
C ALA A 80 -19.15 -12.40 2.93
N ASP A 81 -19.01 -11.08 2.98
CA ASP A 81 -19.86 -10.13 2.25
C ASP A 81 -19.69 -10.26 0.71
N CYS A 82 -18.56 -10.77 0.22
CA CYS A 82 -18.29 -11.02 -1.20
C CYS A 82 -18.35 -12.49 -1.62
N GLY A 83 -18.94 -13.37 -0.81
CA GLY A 83 -19.08 -14.79 -1.13
C GLY A 83 -17.80 -15.60 -0.92
N ASN A 84 -17.02 -15.28 0.11
CA ASN A 84 -15.74 -15.87 0.47
C ASN A 84 -14.63 -15.63 -0.56
N CYS A 85 -14.60 -14.41 -1.10
CA CYS A 85 -13.67 -14.03 -2.17
C CYS A 85 -12.23 -13.74 -1.67
N LEU A 86 -12.00 -13.64 -0.36
CA LEU A 86 -10.69 -13.40 0.23
C LEU A 86 -10.20 -14.62 1.00
N GLU A 87 -8.95 -15.00 0.78
CA GLU A 87 -8.22 -15.96 1.62
C GLU A 87 -7.59 -15.20 2.79
N VAL A 88 -8.13 -15.37 4.00
CA VAL A 88 -7.68 -14.61 5.18
C VAL A 88 -6.90 -15.51 6.11
N PHE A 89 -5.67 -15.12 6.44
CA PHE A 89 -4.82 -15.88 7.36
C PHE A 89 -3.85 -14.97 8.16
N GLU A 90 -3.29 -15.56 9.20
CA GLU A 90 -2.24 -14.95 10.02
C GLU A 90 -0.89 -15.54 9.61
N GLN A 91 -0.02 -14.69 9.04
CA GLN A 91 1.33 -15.07 8.67
C GLN A 91 2.26 -14.82 9.87
N LYS A 92 2.83 -15.89 10.42
CA LYS A 92 3.56 -15.89 11.68
C LYS A 92 5.06 -15.97 11.47
N ASN A 93 5.79 -15.08 12.13
CA ASN A 93 7.25 -15.04 12.11
C ASN A 93 7.78 -14.98 13.55
N TYR A 94 8.75 -15.82 13.87
CA TYR A 94 9.48 -15.70 15.11
C TYR A 94 10.79 -14.95 14.87
N PHE A 95 11.05 -13.98 15.72
CA PHE A 95 12.32 -13.25 15.73
C PHE A 95 12.90 -13.27 17.13
N ASP A 96 14.23 -13.51 17.21
CA ASP A 96 14.97 -13.41 18.44
C ASP A 96 15.16 -11.94 18.86
N ALA A 97 15.53 -11.72 20.11
CA ALA A 97 15.92 -10.41 20.58
C ALA A 97 17.09 -9.86 19.75
N ASP A 98 16.99 -8.58 19.34
CA ASP A 98 18.05 -7.91 18.58
C ASP A 98 18.98 -7.06 19.45
N GLY A 99 18.70 -7.03 20.78
CA GLY A 99 19.43 -6.23 21.75
C GLY A 99 19.17 -4.71 21.64
N SER A 100 18.26 -4.29 20.79
CA SER A 100 17.90 -2.88 20.56
C SER A 100 16.41 -2.65 20.80
N ARG A 101 15.58 -2.81 19.79
CA ARG A 101 14.14 -2.57 19.85
C ARG A 101 13.32 -3.83 20.12
N LEU A 102 13.89 -5.02 19.86
CA LEU A 102 13.35 -6.29 20.31
C LEU A 102 14.13 -6.74 21.57
N THR A 103 13.59 -6.46 22.74
CA THR A 103 14.21 -6.79 24.04
C THR A 103 14.08 -8.26 24.41
N ARG A 104 13.24 -9.01 23.69
CA ARG A 104 13.00 -10.46 23.87
C ARG A 104 12.58 -11.10 22.55
N GLY A 105 12.74 -12.43 22.45
CA GLY A 105 12.17 -13.21 21.36
C GLY A 105 10.64 -13.07 21.30
N VAL A 106 10.07 -12.90 20.11
CA VAL A 106 8.65 -12.62 19.94
C VAL A 106 8.11 -13.15 18.61
N TRP A 107 6.85 -13.58 18.63
CA TRP A 107 6.09 -13.84 17.41
C TRP A 107 5.51 -12.54 16.86
N ILE A 108 5.97 -12.17 15.68
CA ILE A 108 5.47 -11.02 14.91
C ILE A 108 4.58 -11.56 13.79
N ASN A 109 3.29 -11.28 13.89
CA ASN A 109 2.29 -11.86 13.02
C ASN A 109 1.64 -10.78 12.15
N ASN A 110 1.71 -10.95 10.85
CA ASN A 110 0.99 -10.14 9.89
C ASN A 110 -0.42 -10.71 9.67
N ILE A 111 -1.36 -9.86 9.32
CA ILE A 111 -2.71 -10.27 8.91
C ILE A 111 -2.83 -10.08 7.40
N VAL A 112 -3.07 -11.15 6.69
CA VAL A 112 -3.05 -11.21 5.23
C VAL A 112 -4.43 -11.58 4.71
N ALA A 113 -4.90 -10.87 3.70
CA ALA A 113 -6.10 -11.19 2.93
C ALA A 113 -5.75 -11.18 1.44
N ILE A 114 -5.97 -12.28 0.74
CA ILE A 114 -5.64 -12.41 -0.69
C ILE A 114 -6.93 -12.51 -1.49
N GLN A 115 -7.10 -11.59 -2.43
CA GLN A 115 -8.07 -11.68 -3.51
C GLN A 115 -7.39 -12.28 -4.74
N ARG A 116 -7.80 -13.48 -5.15
CA ARG A 116 -7.15 -14.18 -6.27
C ARG A 116 -7.50 -13.56 -7.61
N GLY A 117 -6.46 -13.41 -8.43
CA GLY A 117 -6.60 -13.00 -9.82
C GLY A 117 -7.18 -14.10 -10.70
N THR A 118 -7.90 -13.70 -11.76
CA THR A 118 -8.58 -14.62 -12.67
C THR A 118 -7.66 -15.23 -13.73
N GLU A 119 -6.59 -14.52 -14.10
CA GLU A 119 -5.66 -14.97 -15.16
C GLU A 119 -4.26 -15.28 -14.61
N HIS A 120 -3.79 -14.44 -13.70
CA HIS A 120 -2.44 -14.54 -13.12
C HIS A 120 -2.50 -14.64 -11.59
N PRO A 121 -3.00 -15.73 -11.00
CA PRO A 121 -3.23 -15.85 -9.56
C PRO A 121 -1.94 -15.83 -8.71
N ASN A 122 -0.77 -16.02 -9.31
CA ASN A 122 0.54 -15.96 -8.64
C ASN A 122 1.26 -14.61 -8.80
N ARG A 123 0.65 -13.65 -9.52
CA ARG A 123 1.16 -12.29 -9.66
C ARG A 123 0.39 -11.36 -8.73
N TYR A 124 1.10 -10.60 -7.91
CA TYR A 124 0.50 -9.88 -6.80
C TYR A 124 0.80 -8.39 -6.82
N VAL A 125 -0.25 -7.60 -6.57
CA VAL A 125 -0.13 -6.22 -6.09
C VAL A 125 -0.43 -6.24 -4.60
N ILE A 126 0.44 -5.64 -3.79
CA ILE A 126 0.27 -5.57 -2.33
C ILE A 126 -0.18 -4.18 -1.95
N MET A 127 -1.22 -4.09 -1.12
CA MET A 127 -1.63 -2.89 -0.43
C MET A 127 -1.45 -3.10 1.08
N SER A 128 -0.58 -2.33 1.71
CA SER A 128 -0.19 -2.53 3.11
C SER A 128 -0.41 -1.29 3.96
N GLY A 129 -0.54 -1.53 5.24
CA GLY A 129 -0.44 -0.57 6.33
C GLY A 129 0.11 -1.28 7.56
N ASP A 130 0.66 -0.53 8.52
CA ASP A 130 1.28 -1.11 9.69
C ASP A 130 0.28 -1.20 10.84
N ILE A 131 0.30 -2.33 11.57
CA ILE A 131 -0.61 -2.59 12.69
C ILE A 131 -0.09 -1.91 13.96
N ASP A 132 1.22 -1.97 14.16
CA ASP A 132 1.83 -1.52 15.41
C ASP A 132 1.92 0.00 15.52
N SER A 133 2.17 0.47 16.72
CA SER A 133 2.35 1.86 17.09
C SER A 133 3.30 1.95 18.26
N ARG A 134 3.94 3.10 18.48
CA ARG A 134 4.84 3.31 19.61
C ARG A 134 4.76 4.73 20.16
N VAL A 135 5.27 4.92 21.37
CA VAL A 135 5.66 6.21 21.91
C VAL A 135 7.12 6.54 21.55
N SER A 136 7.63 7.72 21.89
CA SER A 136 9.00 8.13 21.58
C SER A 136 10.07 7.16 22.07
N ASP A 137 9.87 6.54 23.24
CA ASP A 137 10.72 5.43 23.71
C ASP A 137 10.32 4.12 23.00
N PRO A 138 11.15 3.57 22.11
CA PRO A 138 10.82 2.38 21.33
C PRO A 138 10.74 1.10 22.15
N ASN A 139 11.15 1.13 23.41
CA ASN A 139 11.08 0.00 24.34
C ASN A 139 9.91 0.09 25.33
N ASN A 140 9.16 1.18 25.30
CA ASN A 140 7.98 1.34 26.14
C ASN A 140 6.74 0.74 25.47
N PHE A 141 6.45 -0.50 25.79
CA PHE A 141 5.32 -1.27 25.25
C PHE A 141 4.07 -1.26 26.14
N THR A 142 4.04 -0.47 27.21
CA THR A 142 2.95 -0.44 28.20
C THR A 142 2.12 0.84 28.16
N SER A 143 2.77 1.98 27.91
CA SER A 143 2.09 3.27 27.82
C SER A 143 1.13 3.33 26.62
N ASP A 144 0.10 4.16 26.75
CA ASP A 144 -0.80 4.42 25.63
C ASP A 144 -0.04 5.03 24.46
N SER A 145 -0.23 4.44 23.30
CA SER A 145 0.29 4.91 22.03
C SER A 145 -0.78 4.65 20.96
N PRO A 146 -1.81 5.51 20.92
CA PRO A 146 -2.97 5.30 20.05
C PRO A 146 -2.60 5.23 18.57
N GLY A 147 -1.51 5.87 18.13
CA GLY A 147 -0.99 5.78 16.78
C GLY A 147 -2.07 5.97 15.70
N ALA A 148 -2.92 7.01 15.86
CA ALA A 148 -4.05 7.21 14.97
C ALA A 148 -3.58 7.51 13.55
N ASN A 149 -2.64 8.46 13.39
CA ASN A 149 -2.03 8.74 12.09
C ASN A 149 -0.95 7.72 11.74
N ASP A 150 -0.09 7.38 12.70
CA ASP A 150 1.00 6.42 12.58
C ASP A 150 0.70 5.13 13.37
N ASN A 151 0.18 4.03 12.74
CA ASN A 151 -0.23 3.99 11.34
C ASN A 151 -1.65 3.38 11.21
N ALA A 152 -2.61 3.75 12.11
CA ALA A 152 -3.98 3.28 11.95
C ALA A 152 -4.62 3.78 10.65
N THR A 153 -4.20 4.96 10.13
CA THR A 153 -4.70 5.49 8.85
C THR A 153 -4.33 4.61 7.68
N GLY A 154 -3.08 4.14 7.61
CA GLY A 154 -2.63 3.25 6.55
C GLY A 154 -3.33 1.89 6.61
N MET A 155 -3.53 1.36 7.82
CA MET A 155 -4.26 0.11 8.01
C MET A 155 -5.74 0.24 7.61
N ALA A 156 -6.40 1.34 8.00
CA ALA A 156 -7.78 1.62 7.62
C ALA A 156 -7.93 1.77 6.09
N ALA A 157 -6.95 2.37 5.41
CA ALA A 157 -6.94 2.45 3.95
C ALA A 157 -6.84 1.05 3.30
N ALA A 158 -6.00 0.16 3.82
CA ALA A 158 -5.91 -1.21 3.31
C ALA A 158 -7.22 -1.99 3.51
N ILE A 159 -7.90 -1.81 4.66
CA ILE A 159 -9.20 -2.43 4.93
C ILE A 159 -10.29 -1.85 4.01
N GLU A 160 -10.33 -0.53 3.82
CA GLU A 160 -11.31 0.11 2.92
C GLU A 160 -11.09 -0.31 1.47
N ALA A 161 -9.83 -0.42 1.03
CA ALA A 161 -9.51 -0.95 -0.29
C ALA A 161 -10.04 -2.38 -0.47
N ALA A 162 -9.85 -3.25 0.53
CA ALA A 162 -10.41 -4.60 0.50
C ALA A 162 -11.94 -4.59 0.38
N ARG A 163 -12.65 -3.72 1.11
CA ARG A 163 -14.12 -3.59 1.03
C ARG A 163 -14.61 -3.18 -0.35
N LEU A 164 -13.86 -2.35 -1.03
CA LEU A 164 -14.26 -1.81 -2.32
C LEU A 164 -13.86 -2.74 -3.46
N LEU A 165 -12.59 -3.13 -3.48
CA LEU A 165 -12.01 -3.89 -4.60
C LEU A 165 -12.45 -5.36 -4.62
N SER A 166 -12.84 -5.94 -3.48
CA SER A 166 -13.40 -7.31 -3.42
C SER A 166 -14.69 -7.50 -4.23
N LYS A 167 -15.33 -6.42 -4.65
CA LYS A 167 -16.53 -6.44 -5.51
C LYS A 167 -16.21 -6.56 -7.00
N TYR A 168 -14.93 -6.50 -7.37
CA TYR A 168 -14.45 -6.54 -8.74
C TYR A 168 -13.52 -7.73 -8.94
N SER A 169 -13.41 -8.18 -10.19
CA SER A 169 -12.44 -9.19 -10.60
C SER A 169 -11.25 -8.53 -11.27
N PHE A 170 -10.06 -9.02 -10.97
CA PHE A 170 -8.81 -8.53 -11.54
C PHE A 170 -8.03 -9.68 -12.17
N GLU A 171 -7.22 -9.39 -13.18
CA GLU A 171 -6.35 -10.39 -13.81
C GLU A 171 -5.29 -10.91 -12.83
N ASN A 172 -4.67 -9.99 -12.06
CA ASN A 172 -3.66 -10.32 -11.05
C ASN A 172 -4.30 -10.36 -9.65
N SER A 173 -3.66 -11.06 -8.74
CA SER A 173 -4.07 -11.12 -7.34
C SER A 173 -3.77 -9.80 -6.61
N ILE A 174 -4.61 -9.47 -5.62
CA ILE A 174 -4.38 -8.36 -4.71
C ILE A 174 -4.20 -8.90 -3.30
N ILE A 175 -3.18 -8.45 -2.61
CA ILE A 175 -2.95 -8.73 -1.20
C ILE A 175 -3.23 -7.45 -0.40
N TYR A 176 -4.13 -7.55 0.56
CA TYR A 176 -4.34 -6.55 1.59
C TYR A 176 -3.68 -7.06 2.85
N VAL A 177 -2.75 -6.29 3.42
CA VAL A 177 -1.96 -6.79 4.55
C VAL A 177 -1.74 -5.74 5.61
N GLY A 178 -1.95 -6.15 6.88
CA GLY A 178 -1.47 -5.44 8.04
C GLY A 178 -0.11 -6.02 8.46
N LEU A 179 0.92 -5.19 8.42
CA LEU A 179 2.27 -5.54 8.84
C LEU A 179 2.45 -5.24 10.33
N SER A 180 3.11 -6.12 11.06
CA SER A 180 3.46 -5.93 12.47
C SER A 180 4.97 -5.74 12.62
N GLY A 181 5.39 -4.97 13.64
CA GLY A 181 6.80 -4.81 13.94
C GLY A 181 7.54 -3.87 12.99
N GLU A 182 6.83 -2.96 12.37
CA GLU A 182 7.41 -1.87 11.60
C GLU A 182 8.32 -1.03 12.50
N GLU A 183 7.78 -0.55 13.60
CA GLU A 183 8.39 0.34 14.57
C GLU A 183 9.64 -0.24 15.28
N GLN A 184 9.76 -1.55 15.32
CA GLN A 184 10.90 -2.24 15.88
C GLN A 184 11.99 -2.56 14.83
N GLY A 185 11.74 -2.32 13.54
CA GLY A 185 12.72 -2.49 12.48
C GLY A 185 12.23 -3.29 11.28
N LEU A 186 10.99 -3.04 10.84
CA LEU A 186 10.38 -3.61 9.64
C LEU A 186 10.23 -5.15 9.67
N TYR A 187 10.09 -5.73 10.86
CA TYR A 187 10.13 -7.20 11.02
C TYR A 187 9.00 -7.91 10.27
N GLY A 188 7.77 -7.34 10.31
CA GLY A 188 6.65 -7.90 9.55
C GLY A 188 6.87 -7.90 8.05
N GLY A 189 7.42 -6.80 7.53
CA GLY A 189 7.80 -6.71 6.12
C GLY A 189 8.88 -7.72 5.73
N LYS A 190 9.92 -7.88 6.55
CA LYS A 190 10.96 -8.91 6.35
C LYS A 190 10.38 -10.32 6.34
N GLY A 191 9.49 -10.61 7.30
CA GLY A 191 8.83 -11.91 7.37
C GLY A 191 7.91 -12.19 6.18
N LEU A 192 7.16 -11.18 5.72
CA LEU A 192 6.33 -11.31 4.53
C LEU A 192 7.17 -11.50 3.26
N ALA A 193 8.29 -10.80 3.13
CA ALA A 193 9.19 -10.94 1.99
C ALA A 193 9.78 -12.37 1.93
N GLN A 194 10.19 -12.93 3.07
CA GLN A 194 10.67 -14.32 3.12
C GLN A 194 9.54 -15.30 2.77
N TYR A 195 8.35 -15.10 3.32
CA TYR A 195 7.18 -15.92 3.00
C TYR A 195 6.85 -15.88 1.50
N ALA A 196 6.90 -14.70 0.89
CA ALA A 196 6.66 -14.52 -0.54
C ALA A 196 7.69 -15.27 -1.39
N LEU A 197 8.96 -15.20 -0.99
CA LEU A 197 10.05 -15.93 -1.65
C LEU A 197 9.85 -17.44 -1.57
N ASP A 198 9.55 -17.97 -0.39
CA ASP A 198 9.34 -19.41 -0.14
C ASP A 198 8.13 -19.95 -0.92
N ASN A 199 7.09 -19.12 -1.10
CA ASN A 199 5.89 -19.45 -1.86
C ASN A 199 5.95 -19.04 -3.33
N LYS A 200 7.10 -18.54 -3.80
CA LYS A 200 7.34 -18.14 -5.20
C LYS A 200 6.32 -17.11 -5.72
N TRP A 201 5.98 -16.14 -4.89
CA TRP A 201 5.09 -15.06 -5.29
C TRP A 201 5.80 -14.12 -6.27
N GLU A 202 5.14 -13.79 -7.38
CA GLU A 202 5.58 -12.74 -8.29
C GLU A 202 4.97 -11.41 -7.86
N ILE A 203 5.70 -10.61 -7.06
CA ILE A 203 5.23 -9.31 -6.61
C ILE A 203 5.56 -8.27 -7.68
N ILE A 204 4.52 -7.67 -8.28
CA ILE A 204 4.66 -6.67 -9.35
C ILE A 204 4.55 -5.23 -8.86
N GLY A 205 4.07 -5.01 -7.64
CA GLY A 205 3.99 -3.68 -7.02
C GLY A 205 3.57 -3.74 -5.57
N ILE A 206 4.07 -2.79 -4.77
CA ILE A 206 3.68 -2.61 -3.36
C ILE A 206 3.29 -1.16 -3.18
N LEU A 207 2.08 -0.93 -2.67
CA LEU A 207 1.54 0.36 -2.27
C LEU A 207 1.44 0.35 -0.73
N ASN A 208 2.48 0.87 -0.07
CA ASN A 208 2.48 1.01 1.38
C ASN A 208 1.88 2.35 1.77
N ASN A 209 0.89 2.31 2.66
CA ASN A 209 0.22 3.49 3.19
C ASN A 209 0.75 3.76 4.59
N ASP A 210 1.35 4.93 4.76
CA ASP A 210 1.99 5.31 6.01
C ASP A 210 1.74 6.79 6.29
N MET A 211 1.18 7.09 7.47
CA MET A 211 0.85 8.43 7.97
C MET A 211 0.03 9.27 6.97
N ILE A 212 -1.06 8.70 6.44
CA ILE A 212 -1.84 9.32 5.36
C ILE A 212 -3.04 10.15 5.85
N GLY A 213 -3.22 10.31 7.16
CA GLY A 213 -4.37 11.01 7.75
C GLY A 213 -4.07 12.40 8.31
N ASN A 214 -2.83 12.86 8.29
CA ASN A 214 -2.49 14.17 8.83
C ASN A 214 -2.77 15.28 7.81
N THR A 215 -3.71 16.15 8.14
CA THR A 215 -4.10 17.30 7.30
C THR A 215 -3.73 18.63 7.91
N ASP A 216 -3.42 18.69 9.21
CA ASP A 216 -3.10 19.89 9.96
C ASP A 216 -1.60 19.90 10.29
N GLY A 217 -0.87 20.81 9.67
CA GLY A 217 0.57 20.97 9.84
C GLY A 217 0.92 21.72 11.12
N ILE A 218 2.11 21.45 11.67
CA ILE A 218 2.63 22.15 12.85
C ILE A 218 2.79 23.66 12.63
N ASP A 219 2.86 24.07 11.37
CA ASP A 219 2.91 25.47 10.92
C ASP A 219 1.53 26.13 10.79
N GLY A 220 0.45 25.40 11.13
CA GLY A 220 -0.93 25.85 11.03
C GLY A 220 -1.50 25.80 9.60
N VAL A 221 -0.77 25.25 8.65
CA VAL A 221 -1.28 25.02 7.28
C VAL A 221 -2.15 23.78 7.27
N ILE A 222 -3.39 23.94 6.83
CA ILE A 222 -4.32 22.80 6.62
C ILE A 222 -4.30 22.44 5.14
N ASP A 223 -3.85 21.23 4.85
CA ASP A 223 -3.83 20.65 3.50
C ASP A 223 -4.42 19.24 3.50
N ASN A 224 -5.61 19.10 2.95
CA ASN A 224 -6.33 17.84 2.79
C ASN A 224 -6.35 17.34 1.35
N ARG A 225 -5.49 17.88 0.48
CA ARG A 225 -5.45 17.53 -0.94
C ARG A 225 -4.10 17.01 -1.39
N SER A 226 -3.02 17.34 -0.68
CA SER A 226 -1.68 16.89 -1.07
C SER A 226 -1.30 15.60 -0.36
N PHE A 227 -0.61 14.72 -1.06
CA PHE A 227 0.05 13.56 -0.49
C PHE A 227 1.37 13.28 -1.20
N ARG A 228 2.27 12.61 -0.50
CA ARG A 228 3.61 12.29 -0.99
C ARG A 228 3.70 10.87 -1.51
N ILE A 229 4.24 10.70 -2.70
CA ILE A 229 4.52 9.40 -3.31
C ILE A 229 6.03 9.22 -3.27
N PHE A 230 6.50 8.43 -2.31
CA PHE A 230 7.91 8.11 -2.18
C PHE A 230 8.31 6.98 -3.11
N SER A 231 9.48 7.09 -3.71
CA SER A 231 10.04 6.03 -4.54
C SER A 231 11.55 5.94 -4.39
N GLU A 232 12.05 4.72 -4.50
CA GLU A 232 13.47 4.42 -4.39
C GLU A 232 14.13 4.34 -5.78
N PRO A 233 15.39 4.74 -5.93
CA PRO A 233 16.06 4.75 -7.23
C PRO A 233 16.46 3.34 -7.70
N THR A 234 16.78 2.45 -6.77
CA THR A 234 17.43 1.18 -7.07
C THR A 234 17.01 0.07 -6.13
N PRO A 235 16.98 -1.18 -6.63
CA PRO A 235 16.88 -2.34 -5.76
C PRO A 235 18.07 -2.41 -4.79
N PRO A 236 17.87 -2.78 -3.53
CA PRO A 236 18.96 -2.98 -2.56
C PRO A 236 19.92 -4.11 -2.95
N THR A 237 19.52 -4.95 -3.89
CA THR A 237 20.34 -6.06 -4.45
C THR A 237 21.28 -5.63 -5.55
N GLU A 238 21.24 -4.36 -5.97
CA GLU A 238 22.11 -3.85 -7.03
C GLU A 238 23.57 -3.86 -6.57
N THR A 239 24.44 -4.46 -7.39
CA THR A 239 25.89 -4.46 -7.14
C THR A 239 26.47 -3.06 -7.35
N GLU A 240 27.63 -2.77 -6.75
CA GLU A 240 28.34 -1.49 -6.93
C GLU A 240 28.65 -1.23 -8.42
N ARG A 241 28.92 -2.27 -9.21
CA ARG A 241 29.15 -2.17 -10.64
C ARG A 241 27.90 -1.72 -11.39
N GLU A 242 26.76 -2.34 -11.10
CA GLU A 242 25.47 -2.00 -11.70
C GLU A 242 25.07 -0.58 -11.32
N ARG A 243 25.25 -0.18 -10.06
CA ARG A 243 25.00 1.15 -9.57
C ARG A 243 25.84 2.21 -10.30
N LYS A 244 27.15 1.98 -10.47
CA LYS A 244 28.02 2.87 -11.24
C LYS A 244 27.60 2.98 -12.70
N GLN A 245 27.27 1.85 -13.33
CA GLN A 245 26.83 1.81 -14.71
C GLN A 245 25.52 2.56 -14.90
N ARG A 246 24.55 2.35 -14.03
CA ARG A 246 23.27 3.04 -14.04
C ARG A 246 23.43 4.55 -13.86
N ARG A 247 24.24 4.99 -12.91
CA ARG A 247 24.56 6.43 -12.71
C ARG A 247 25.18 7.05 -13.95
N PHE A 248 26.01 6.32 -14.64
CA PHE A 248 26.64 6.80 -15.89
C PHE A 248 25.61 7.06 -17.00
N TYR A 249 24.58 6.22 -17.09
CA TYR A 249 23.52 6.37 -18.11
C TYR A 249 22.33 7.21 -17.64
N GLY A 250 22.31 7.73 -16.44
CA GLY A 250 21.19 8.52 -15.90
C GLY A 250 19.93 7.71 -15.62
N GLY A 251 20.07 6.39 -15.36
CA GLY A 251 18.96 5.47 -15.17
C GLY A 251 18.22 5.59 -13.82
N GLU A 252 18.61 6.52 -12.95
CA GLU A 252 17.97 6.71 -11.63
C GLU A 252 16.49 7.04 -11.69
N VAL A 253 16.06 7.69 -12.76
CA VAL A 253 14.65 8.09 -12.94
C VAL A 253 13.77 6.98 -13.52
N ASP A 254 14.35 5.89 -14.02
CA ASP A 254 13.65 4.80 -14.70
C ASP A 254 13.58 3.50 -13.87
N GLY A 255 14.00 3.54 -12.61
CA GLY A 255 13.81 2.43 -11.69
C GLY A 255 12.35 2.01 -11.58
N ILE A 256 12.10 0.71 -11.36
CA ILE A 256 10.73 0.12 -11.29
C ILE A 256 9.87 0.85 -10.26
N SER A 257 10.42 1.16 -9.07
CA SER A 257 9.71 1.91 -8.04
C SER A 257 9.29 3.31 -8.52
N ARG A 258 10.15 4.00 -9.27
CA ARG A 258 9.83 5.33 -9.83
C ARG A 258 8.83 5.28 -10.97
N GLN A 259 8.84 4.21 -11.76
CA GLN A 259 7.80 3.99 -12.78
C GLN A 259 6.43 3.78 -12.12
N LEU A 260 6.37 2.97 -11.05
CA LEU A 260 5.14 2.78 -10.27
C LEU A 260 4.67 4.11 -9.66
N ALA A 261 5.57 4.89 -9.06
CA ALA A 261 5.23 6.19 -8.48
C ALA A 261 4.65 7.17 -9.52
N ARG A 262 5.22 7.23 -10.74
CA ARG A 262 4.68 8.03 -11.83
C ARG A 262 3.32 7.53 -12.31
N TYR A 263 3.13 6.20 -12.31
CA TYR A 263 1.83 5.60 -12.63
C TYR A 263 0.76 6.02 -11.62
N VAL A 264 1.06 5.91 -10.31
CA VAL A 264 0.17 6.38 -9.23
C VAL A 264 -0.13 7.87 -9.38
N TYR A 265 0.89 8.70 -9.63
CA TYR A 265 0.73 10.14 -9.88
C TYR A 265 -0.25 10.41 -11.03
N THR A 266 0.00 9.80 -12.18
CA THR A 266 -0.83 10.02 -13.39
C THR A 266 -2.26 9.53 -13.19
N THR A 267 -2.44 8.36 -12.58
CA THR A 267 -3.76 7.80 -12.26
C THR A 267 -4.52 8.71 -11.31
N THR A 268 -3.86 9.21 -10.25
CA THR A 268 -4.48 10.18 -9.35
C THR A 268 -4.92 11.44 -10.09
N LYS A 269 -4.06 12.05 -10.88
CA LYS A 269 -4.42 13.26 -11.65
C LYS A 269 -5.53 13.03 -12.66
N THR A 270 -5.68 11.81 -13.16
CA THR A 270 -6.72 11.43 -14.12
C THR A 270 -8.09 11.28 -13.43
N TYR A 271 -8.14 10.58 -12.30
CA TYR A 271 -9.41 10.19 -11.68
C TYR A 271 -9.78 11.03 -10.44
N MET A 272 -8.82 11.76 -9.88
CA MET A 272 -8.97 12.68 -8.74
C MET A 272 -8.20 13.98 -9.02
N PRO A 273 -8.61 14.77 -10.03
CA PRO A 273 -7.85 15.95 -10.47
C PRO A 273 -7.68 17.04 -9.41
N GLU A 274 -8.55 17.04 -8.39
CA GLU A 274 -8.47 17.94 -7.23
C GLU A 274 -7.34 17.59 -6.26
N MET A 275 -6.80 16.36 -6.33
CA MET A 275 -5.67 15.96 -5.49
C MET A 275 -4.34 16.44 -6.06
N ASN A 276 -3.40 16.73 -5.16
CA ASN A 276 -2.04 17.19 -5.48
C ASN A 276 -1.00 16.14 -5.06
N PRO A 277 -0.84 15.06 -5.81
CA PRO A 277 0.24 14.09 -5.52
C PRO A 277 1.61 14.73 -5.75
N MET A 278 2.55 14.49 -4.84
CA MET A 278 3.93 14.97 -4.92
C MET A 278 4.87 13.78 -5.04
N LEU A 279 5.64 13.74 -6.12
CA LEU A 279 6.68 12.72 -6.32
C LEU A 279 7.91 13.07 -5.48
N ILE A 280 8.26 12.22 -4.53
CA ILE A 280 9.44 12.35 -3.68
C ILE A 280 10.44 11.26 -4.05
N TYR A 281 11.51 11.67 -4.71
CA TYR A 281 12.57 10.77 -5.13
C TYR A 281 13.65 10.71 -4.06
N ARG A 282 13.69 9.62 -3.31
CA ARG A 282 14.77 9.37 -2.36
C ARG A 282 15.98 8.85 -3.14
N LEU A 283 17.16 9.38 -2.82
CA LEU A 283 18.41 8.96 -3.50
C LEU A 283 19.01 7.73 -2.82
N ASP A 284 19.10 7.75 -1.52
CA ASP A 284 19.56 6.64 -0.70
C ASP A 284 18.83 6.73 0.64
N ARG A 285 18.14 5.68 1.03
CA ARG A 285 17.45 5.66 2.31
C ARG A 285 18.16 4.80 3.35
N PHE A 286 18.94 3.82 2.89
CA PHE A 286 19.66 2.86 3.73
C PHE A 286 21.08 2.63 3.23
#